data_e3e6fd8b10876c33eed6186256a537dc
#
_entry.id   e3e6fd8b10876c33eed6186256a537dc
#
_cell.length_a   1.000
_cell.length_b   1.000
_cell.length_c   1.000
_cell.angle_alpha   90.00
_cell.angle_beta   90.00
_cell.angle_gamma   90.00
#
_symmetry.space_group_name_H-M   'P 1'
#
loop_
_entity.id
_entity.type
_entity.pdbx_description
1 polymer ?
#
loop_
_entity_poly.entity_id
_entity_poly.type
_entity_poly.pdbx_seq_one_letter_code
_entity_poly.pdbx_strand_id
1 'polypeptide(L)'
;MSVRLANRIALAILLIGSIVMVFPLWWMLTTSLSTEDEALSAASGFRIWPSEPQWGNYPAALRKMGSSPWRGFLDALANTVVVTTLCVVGQVVSCSLVGYGFARLRFRGRETLFVIMIATMMLPAQVTMIPMFILFRSFGWIDTFLPLVVPLFFGTPFFIFMFRQFFAQVPEALVEAARMDGCGHFRIWWQIMLPLCKPVIAITAIFTFIGSWNDFLGPLIYLQSEDQMTLAVALNSFQNQYGDFRDAHYLMAASIVTMLPCIVLFFTAQKQFVGGLSLGAVKG
;
A
#
# COMPACT_ATOMS: atom_id res chain seq x y z
N MET A 1 6.50 -22.90 35.96
CA MET A 1 7.56 -22.23 35.15
C MET A 1 7.67 -20.78 35.69
N SER A 2 8.85 -20.32 36.13
CA SER A 2 8.95 -18.96 36.65
C SER A 2 8.69 -17.94 35.54
N VAL A 3 7.99 -16.84 35.82
CA VAL A 3 7.67 -15.75 34.86
C VAL A 3 8.93 -15.26 34.13
N ARG A 4 10.08 -15.25 34.82
CA ARG A 4 11.38 -14.88 34.24
C ARG A 4 11.86 -15.87 33.16
N LEU A 5 11.62 -17.16 33.32
CA LEU A 5 12.00 -18.18 32.33
C LEU A 5 11.09 -18.09 31.11
N ALA A 6 9.78 -17.91 31.31
CA ALA A 6 8.83 -17.69 30.20
C ALA A 6 9.20 -16.45 29.36
N ASN A 7 9.55 -15.32 30.01
CA ASN A 7 9.95 -14.10 29.31
C ASN A 7 11.28 -14.28 28.54
N ARG A 8 12.25 -15.03 29.07
CA ARG A 8 13.50 -15.33 28.35
C ARG A 8 13.26 -16.21 27.12
N ILE A 9 12.39 -17.23 27.24
CA ILE A 9 12.02 -18.07 26.11
C ILE A 9 11.28 -17.25 25.04
N ALA A 10 10.32 -16.41 25.46
CA ALA A 10 9.60 -15.54 24.54
C ALA A 10 10.56 -14.57 23.82
N LEU A 11 11.51 -13.97 24.54
CA LEU A 11 12.52 -13.09 23.95
C LEU A 11 13.40 -13.85 22.94
N ALA A 12 13.85 -15.07 23.27
CA ALA A 12 14.66 -15.87 22.37
C ALA A 12 13.89 -16.22 21.08
N ILE A 13 12.62 -16.60 21.20
CA ILE A 13 11.75 -16.87 20.03
C ILE A 13 11.59 -15.63 19.15
N LEU A 14 11.35 -14.46 19.77
CA LEU A 14 11.21 -13.19 19.05
C LEU A 14 12.52 -12.78 18.35
N LEU A 15 13.68 -12.96 18.99
CA LEU A 15 14.98 -12.68 18.39
C LEU A 15 15.27 -13.60 17.20
N ILE A 16 15.03 -14.90 17.34
CA ILE A 16 15.21 -15.86 16.23
C ILE A 16 14.28 -15.51 15.07
N GLY A 17 12.99 -15.25 15.37
CA GLY A 17 12.01 -14.84 14.37
C GLY A 17 12.42 -13.54 13.65
N SER A 18 12.96 -12.56 14.38
CA SER A 18 13.44 -11.31 13.81
C SER A 18 14.63 -11.54 12.87
N ILE A 19 15.58 -12.39 13.24
CA ILE A 19 16.75 -12.73 12.40
C ILE A 19 16.26 -13.38 11.09
N VAL A 20 15.34 -14.35 11.17
CA VAL A 20 14.79 -15.02 9.97
C VAL A 20 14.09 -14.01 9.06
N MET A 21 13.33 -13.05 9.61
CA MET A 21 12.62 -12.03 8.83
C MET A 21 13.55 -10.98 8.23
N VAL A 22 14.65 -10.63 8.89
CA VAL A 22 15.62 -9.64 8.39
C VAL A 22 16.60 -10.27 7.38
N PHE A 23 16.79 -11.59 7.42
CA PHE A 23 17.74 -12.30 6.55
C PHE A 23 17.53 -12.02 5.05
N PRO A 24 16.31 -12.09 4.46
CA PRO A 24 16.13 -11.75 3.05
C PRO A 24 16.52 -10.33 2.68
N LEU A 25 16.26 -9.36 3.58
CA LEU A 25 16.64 -7.96 3.37
C LEU A 25 18.16 -7.78 3.44
N TRP A 26 18.80 -8.48 4.36
CA TRP A 26 20.25 -8.52 4.46
C TRP A 26 20.87 -9.13 3.19
N TRP A 27 20.31 -10.23 2.70
CA TRP A 27 20.73 -10.84 1.45
C TRP A 27 20.59 -9.88 0.26
N MET A 28 19.46 -9.19 0.14
CA MET A 28 19.27 -8.16 -0.89
C MET A 28 20.33 -7.07 -0.80
N LEU A 29 20.62 -6.58 0.41
CA LEU A 29 21.61 -5.52 0.62
C LEU A 29 23.03 -6.00 0.25
N THR A 30 23.43 -7.17 0.68
CA THR A 30 24.76 -7.72 0.36
C THR A 30 24.91 -7.97 -1.13
N THR A 31 23.91 -8.57 -1.77
CA THR A 31 23.91 -8.83 -3.22
C THR A 31 23.92 -7.52 -4.01
N SER A 32 23.18 -6.48 -3.59
CA SER A 32 23.18 -5.18 -4.28
C SER A 32 24.54 -4.48 -4.29
N LEU A 33 25.39 -4.79 -3.32
CA LEU A 33 26.75 -4.24 -3.18
C LEU A 33 27.84 -5.16 -3.74
N SER A 34 27.49 -6.34 -4.25
CA SER A 34 28.45 -7.32 -4.78
C SER A 34 28.91 -6.93 -6.19
N THR A 35 30.08 -7.45 -6.57
CA THR A 35 30.55 -7.46 -7.97
C THR A 35 29.75 -8.48 -8.78
N GLU A 36 29.86 -8.45 -10.12
CA GLU A 36 29.22 -9.44 -11.00
C GLU A 36 29.65 -10.87 -10.65
N ASP A 37 30.95 -11.10 -10.46
CA ASP A 37 31.51 -12.42 -10.13
C ASP A 37 31.05 -12.91 -8.76
N GLU A 38 30.92 -12.02 -7.78
CA GLU A 38 30.41 -12.34 -6.46
C GLU A 38 28.92 -12.64 -6.49
N ALA A 39 28.13 -11.91 -7.27
CA ALA A 39 26.69 -12.17 -7.45
C ALA A 39 26.45 -13.53 -8.11
N LEU A 40 27.26 -13.91 -9.08
CA LEU A 40 27.24 -15.24 -9.69
C LEU A 40 27.64 -16.34 -8.71
N SER A 41 28.69 -16.12 -7.90
CA SER A 41 29.15 -17.10 -6.91
C SER A 41 28.22 -17.18 -5.69
N ALA A 42 27.40 -16.16 -5.42
CA ALA A 42 26.38 -16.20 -4.37
C ALA A 42 25.30 -17.26 -4.62
N ALA A 43 25.09 -17.68 -5.87
CA ALA A 43 24.28 -18.85 -6.20
C ALA A 43 24.88 -20.17 -5.71
N SER A 44 26.19 -20.22 -5.45
CA SER A 44 26.93 -21.40 -5.01
C SER A 44 27.45 -21.33 -3.57
N GLY A 45 27.35 -20.18 -2.88
CA GLY A 45 27.82 -20.06 -1.49
C GLY A 45 27.33 -18.80 -0.76
N PHE A 46 27.00 -18.94 0.52
CA PHE A 46 26.56 -17.83 1.37
C PHE A 46 27.73 -16.92 1.75
N ARG A 47 27.66 -15.65 1.42
CA ARG A 47 28.57 -14.60 1.91
C ARG A 47 27.83 -13.63 2.82
N ILE A 48 28.44 -13.31 3.95
CA ILE A 48 27.85 -12.38 4.93
C ILE A 48 28.00 -10.93 4.44
N TRP A 49 29.10 -10.59 3.72
CA TRP A 49 29.39 -9.24 3.22
C TRP A 49 30.25 -9.30 1.97
N PRO A 50 30.07 -8.42 0.98
CA PRO A 50 30.91 -8.37 -0.22
C PRO A 50 32.36 -7.97 0.11
N SER A 51 33.32 -8.48 -0.67
CA SER A 51 34.75 -8.18 -0.48
C SER A 51 35.04 -6.71 -0.74
N GLU A 52 34.46 -6.16 -1.80
CA GLU A 52 34.56 -4.76 -2.20
C GLU A 52 33.17 -4.18 -2.47
N PRO A 53 32.56 -3.43 -1.51
CA PRO A 53 31.20 -2.88 -1.68
C PRO A 53 31.09 -1.94 -2.89
N GLN A 54 30.26 -2.30 -3.86
CA GLN A 54 30.04 -1.57 -5.11
C GLN A 54 28.86 -0.62 -5.01
N TRP A 55 29.04 0.55 -4.41
CA TRP A 55 27.98 1.59 -4.31
C TRP A 55 27.55 2.12 -5.68
N GLY A 56 28.42 1.98 -6.70
CA GLY A 56 28.10 2.33 -8.09
C GLY A 56 26.94 1.51 -8.70
N ASN A 57 26.59 0.36 -8.11
CA ASN A 57 25.48 -0.47 -8.59
C ASN A 57 24.14 0.25 -8.50
N TYR A 58 23.91 1.09 -7.49
CA TYR A 58 22.66 1.84 -7.34
C TYR A 58 22.42 2.80 -8.50
N PRO A 59 23.28 3.80 -8.77
CA PRO A 59 23.06 4.68 -9.91
C PRO A 59 23.10 3.93 -11.25
N ALA A 60 23.87 2.85 -11.38
CA ALA A 60 23.89 2.04 -12.58
C ALA A 60 22.56 1.31 -12.82
N ALA A 61 21.98 0.70 -11.78
CA ALA A 61 20.67 0.04 -11.84
C ALA A 61 19.56 1.00 -12.26
N LEU A 62 19.50 2.20 -11.65
CA LEU A 62 18.49 3.20 -11.98
C LEU A 62 18.65 3.75 -13.41
N ARG A 63 19.88 3.85 -13.94
CA ARG A 63 20.12 4.24 -15.33
C ARG A 63 19.72 3.17 -16.33
N LYS A 64 19.85 1.88 -15.96
CA LYS A 64 19.47 0.75 -16.80
C LYS A 64 17.96 0.50 -16.82
N MET A 65 17.20 1.03 -15.86
CA MET A 65 15.75 0.85 -15.77
C MET A 65 15.06 1.71 -16.83
N GLY A 66 14.44 1.07 -17.84
CA GLY A 66 13.76 1.72 -18.96
C GLY A 66 14.66 2.00 -20.17
N SER A 67 14.05 2.50 -21.24
CA SER A 67 14.68 2.74 -22.55
C SER A 67 15.66 3.92 -22.57
N SER A 68 15.58 4.83 -21.59
CA SER A 68 16.41 6.04 -21.50
C SER A 68 17.08 6.13 -20.13
N PRO A 69 18.39 6.49 -20.06
CA PRO A 69 19.09 6.63 -18.78
C PRO A 69 18.40 7.63 -17.86
N TRP A 70 18.06 7.21 -16.63
CA TRP A 70 17.35 7.95 -15.59
C TRP A 70 15.86 8.23 -15.87
N ARG A 71 15.43 8.43 -17.11
CA ARG A 71 14.01 8.72 -17.43
C ARG A 71 13.12 7.56 -17.07
N GLY A 72 13.46 6.35 -17.47
CA GLY A 72 12.62 5.18 -17.16
C GLY A 72 12.34 5.03 -15.67
N PHE A 73 13.35 5.19 -14.80
CA PHE A 73 13.13 5.14 -13.35
C PHE A 73 12.33 6.34 -12.83
N LEU A 74 12.67 7.57 -13.25
CA LEU A 74 12.01 8.78 -12.76
C LEU A 74 10.55 8.86 -13.23
N ASP A 75 10.27 8.47 -14.46
CA ASP A 75 8.93 8.44 -15.01
C ASP A 75 8.08 7.38 -14.27
N ALA A 76 8.61 6.17 -14.09
CA ALA A 76 7.94 5.11 -13.34
C ALA A 76 7.70 5.50 -11.85
N LEU A 77 8.65 6.20 -11.24
CA LEU A 77 8.50 6.75 -9.89
C LEU A 77 7.41 7.81 -9.84
N ALA A 78 7.43 8.76 -10.77
CA ALA A 78 6.42 9.83 -10.85
C ALA A 78 5.02 9.24 -11.07
N ASN A 79 4.89 8.29 -12.00
CA ASN A 79 3.65 7.58 -12.27
C ASN A 79 3.12 6.86 -11.01
N THR A 80 4.00 6.13 -10.32
CA THR A 80 3.63 5.43 -9.08
C THR A 80 3.20 6.41 -7.98
N VAL A 81 3.92 7.52 -7.80
CA VAL A 81 3.56 8.56 -6.83
C VAL A 81 2.20 9.18 -7.17
N VAL A 82 1.97 9.53 -8.43
CA VAL A 82 0.70 10.11 -8.88
C VAL A 82 -0.46 9.15 -8.66
N VAL A 83 -0.35 7.92 -9.17
CA VAL A 83 -1.38 6.89 -9.02
C VAL A 83 -1.67 6.63 -7.54
N THR A 84 -0.63 6.34 -6.75
CA THR A 84 -0.78 6.04 -5.31
C THR A 84 -1.40 7.21 -4.55
N THR A 85 -0.99 8.44 -4.81
CA THR A 85 -1.54 9.63 -4.14
C THR A 85 -3.03 9.80 -4.48
N LEU A 86 -3.39 9.68 -5.74
CA LEU A 86 -4.80 9.79 -6.17
C LEU A 86 -5.65 8.65 -5.59
N CYS A 87 -5.11 7.43 -5.54
CA CYS A 87 -5.77 6.29 -4.91
C CYS A 87 -6.02 6.54 -3.42
N VAL A 88 -5.02 7.02 -2.68
CA VAL A 88 -5.17 7.33 -1.24
C VAL A 88 -6.20 8.42 -1.02
N VAL A 89 -6.14 9.52 -1.77
CA VAL A 89 -7.10 10.61 -1.66
C VAL A 89 -8.51 10.14 -1.98
N GLY A 90 -8.68 9.45 -3.11
CA GLY A 90 -9.96 8.90 -3.53
C GLY A 90 -10.57 7.96 -2.48
N GLN A 91 -9.78 7.05 -1.98
CA GLN A 91 -10.19 6.05 -0.99
C GLN A 91 -10.59 6.69 0.34
N VAL A 92 -9.78 7.60 0.89
CA VAL A 92 -10.08 8.27 2.17
C VAL A 92 -11.33 9.13 2.06
N VAL A 93 -11.44 9.93 1.01
CA VAL A 93 -12.60 10.83 0.82
C VAL A 93 -13.87 10.02 0.62
N SER A 94 -13.89 9.08 -0.32
CA SER A 94 -15.08 8.30 -0.63
C SER A 94 -15.53 7.41 0.53
N CYS A 95 -14.59 6.66 1.13
CA CYS A 95 -14.93 5.75 2.23
C CYS A 95 -15.42 6.49 3.48
N SER A 96 -14.81 7.64 3.79
CA SER A 96 -15.26 8.44 4.93
C SER A 96 -16.63 9.07 4.67
N LEU A 97 -16.88 9.57 3.46
CA LEU A 97 -18.17 10.17 3.11
C LEU A 97 -19.31 9.13 3.13
N VAL A 98 -19.09 7.98 2.50
CA VAL A 98 -20.06 6.87 2.47
C VAL A 98 -20.25 6.28 3.87
N GLY A 99 -19.16 6.08 4.62
CA GLY A 99 -19.18 5.63 6.01
C GLY A 99 -19.96 6.58 6.93
N TYR A 100 -19.82 7.90 6.72
CA TYR A 100 -20.64 8.91 7.40
C TYR A 100 -22.12 8.77 7.06
N GLY A 101 -22.45 8.59 5.77
CA GLY A 101 -23.81 8.36 5.30
C GLY A 101 -24.47 7.17 6.01
N PHE A 102 -23.77 6.02 6.04
CA PHE A 102 -24.26 4.82 6.73
C PHE A 102 -24.31 4.94 8.26
N ALA A 103 -23.46 5.77 8.88
CA ALA A 103 -23.45 5.93 10.33
C ALA A 103 -24.51 6.93 10.82
N ARG A 104 -24.72 8.04 10.11
CA ARG A 104 -25.42 9.23 10.64
C ARG A 104 -26.68 9.64 9.88
N LEU A 105 -26.80 9.22 8.62
CA LEU A 105 -28.01 9.55 7.87
C LEU A 105 -29.07 8.47 8.03
N ARG A 106 -30.32 8.89 8.13
CA ARG A 106 -31.50 8.01 8.19
C ARG A 106 -32.16 8.00 6.83
N PHE A 107 -32.07 6.89 6.11
CA PHE A 107 -32.75 6.70 4.82
C PHE A 107 -33.28 5.27 4.69
N ARG A 108 -34.32 5.09 3.87
CA ARG A 108 -34.94 3.77 3.64
C ARG A 108 -33.95 2.83 2.96
N GLY A 109 -33.85 1.61 3.47
CA GLY A 109 -32.96 0.59 2.90
C GLY A 109 -31.46 0.68 3.33
N ARG A 110 -31.14 1.57 4.28
CA ARG A 110 -29.76 1.77 4.77
C ARG A 110 -29.07 0.46 5.15
N GLU A 111 -29.71 -0.36 5.99
CA GLU A 111 -29.10 -1.61 6.46
C GLU A 111 -29.02 -2.65 5.33
N THR A 112 -30.01 -2.73 4.45
CA THR A 112 -30.00 -3.63 3.29
C THR A 112 -28.85 -3.28 2.34
N LEU A 113 -28.71 -2.00 2.00
CA LEU A 113 -27.60 -1.54 1.15
C LEU A 113 -26.24 -1.78 1.79
N PHE A 114 -26.15 -1.60 3.12
CA PHE A 114 -24.91 -1.88 3.85
C PHE A 114 -24.55 -3.38 3.81
N VAL A 115 -25.53 -4.27 4.01
CA VAL A 115 -25.32 -5.72 3.91
C VAL A 115 -24.93 -6.13 2.50
N ILE A 116 -25.59 -5.59 1.46
CA ILE A 116 -25.21 -5.84 0.06
C ILE A 116 -23.78 -5.38 -0.20
N MET A 117 -23.41 -4.18 0.25
CA MET A 117 -22.04 -3.67 0.11
C MET A 117 -20.99 -4.61 0.77
N ILE A 118 -21.26 -5.08 2.00
CA ILE A 118 -20.37 -6.04 2.66
C ILE A 118 -20.34 -7.37 1.91
N ALA A 119 -21.45 -7.85 1.37
CA ALA A 119 -21.51 -9.08 0.59
C ALA A 119 -20.62 -9.03 -0.68
N THR A 120 -20.42 -7.84 -1.28
CA THR A 120 -19.53 -7.70 -2.41
C THR A 120 -18.08 -8.06 -2.09
N MET A 121 -17.65 -8.02 -0.82
CA MET A 121 -16.30 -8.45 -0.41
C MET A 121 -16.06 -9.96 -0.61
N MET A 122 -17.12 -10.75 -0.74
CA MET A 122 -17.00 -12.18 -1.00
C MET A 122 -16.61 -12.49 -2.45
N LEU A 123 -16.72 -11.50 -3.36
CA LEU A 123 -16.33 -11.67 -4.76
C LEU A 123 -14.81 -11.51 -4.89
N PRO A 124 -14.08 -12.55 -5.34
CA PRO A 124 -12.66 -12.45 -5.58
C PRO A 124 -12.38 -11.45 -6.71
N ALA A 125 -11.38 -10.57 -6.51
CA ALA A 125 -11.01 -9.57 -7.51
C ALA A 125 -10.61 -10.19 -8.86
N GLN A 126 -10.04 -11.40 -8.84
CA GLN A 126 -9.65 -12.14 -10.05
C GLN A 126 -10.84 -12.48 -10.95
N VAL A 127 -12.02 -12.73 -10.37
CA VAL A 127 -13.24 -13.05 -11.15
C VAL A 127 -13.76 -11.82 -11.87
N THR A 128 -13.61 -10.64 -11.29
CA THR A 128 -14.09 -9.38 -11.87
C THR A 128 -13.08 -8.74 -12.83
N MET A 129 -11.85 -9.22 -12.87
CA MET A 129 -10.75 -8.63 -13.63
C MET A 129 -11.04 -8.56 -15.14
N ILE A 130 -11.49 -9.68 -15.74
CA ILE A 130 -11.79 -9.73 -17.18
C ILE A 130 -12.99 -8.84 -17.55
N PRO A 131 -14.13 -8.91 -16.85
CA PRO A 131 -15.25 -7.99 -17.08
C PRO A 131 -14.85 -6.51 -16.92
N MET A 132 -14.04 -6.18 -15.93
CA MET A 132 -13.56 -4.81 -15.71
C MET A 132 -12.64 -4.35 -16.84
N PHE A 133 -11.76 -5.21 -17.36
CA PHE A 133 -10.93 -4.88 -18.51
C PHE A 133 -11.80 -4.53 -19.75
N ILE A 134 -12.81 -5.35 -20.05
CA ILE A 134 -13.73 -5.10 -21.18
C ILE A 134 -14.46 -3.77 -20.99
N LEU A 135 -14.94 -3.48 -19.76
CA LEU A 135 -15.61 -2.24 -19.43
C LEU A 135 -14.69 -1.03 -19.63
N PHE A 136 -13.47 -1.05 -19.06
CA PHE A 136 -12.52 0.07 -19.17
C PHE A 136 -12.04 0.25 -20.62
N ARG A 137 -11.90 -0.83 -21.37
CA ARG A 137 -11.61 -0.75 -22.81
C ARG A 137 -12.74 -0.07 -23.56
N SER A 138 -14.01 -0.36 -23.24
CA SER A 138 -15.16 0.29 -23.89
C SER A 138 -15.25 1.79 -23.56
N PHE A 139 -14.71 2.22 -22.41
CA PHE A 139 -14.59 3.63 -22.02
C PHE A 139 -13.37 4.33 -22.64
N GLY A 140 -12.49 3.61 -23.32
CA GLY A 140 -11.24 4.16 -23.84
C GLY A 140 -10.20 4.48 -22.74
N TRP A 141 -10.28 3.81 -21.61
CA TRP A 141 -9.40 4.08 -20.46
C TRP A 141 -8.11 3.26 -20.49
N ILE A 142 -7.97 2.29 -21.41
CA ILE A 142 -6.73 1.51 -21.54
C ILE A 142 -5.58 2.44 -21.90
N ASP A 143 -4.41 2.15 -21.34
CA ASP A 143 -3.19 2.97 -21.41
C ASP A 143 -3.33 4.37 -20.77
N THR A 144 -4.14 4.45 -19.71
CA THR A 144 -4.26 5.62 -18.82
C THR A 144 -4.31 5.18 -17.36
N PHE A 145 -4.14 6.11 -16.43
CA PHE A 145 -4.26 5.80 -14.99
C PHE A 145 -5.71 5.68 -14.50
N LEU A 146 -6.69 5.97 -15.33
CA LEU A 146 -8.11 5.97 -14.94
C LEU A 146 -8.58 4.61 -14.36
N PRO A 147 -8.26 3.45 -14.97
CA PRO A 147 -8.65 2.15 -14.42
C PRO A 147 -8.10 1.88 -13.03
N LEU A 148 -6.92 2.41 -12.71
CA LEU A 148 -6.25 2.21 -11.41
C LEU A 148 -6.80 3.15 -10.34
N VAL A 149 -7.19 4.37 -10.72
CA VAL A 149 -7.52 5.45 -9.80
C VAL A 149 -9.03 5.58 -9.58
N VAL A 150 -9.81 5.64 -10.65
CA VAL A 150 -11.25 5.97 -10.58
C VAL A 150 -12.06 5.00 -9.72
N PRO A 151 -11.85 3.68 -9.78
CA PRO A 151 -12.61 2.75 -8.94
C PRO A 151 -12.48 3.03 -7.43
N LEU A 152 -11.32 3.54 -6.97
CA LEU A 152 -11.11 3.84 -5.56
C LEU A 152 -11.87 5.08 -5.07
N PHE A 153 -12.34 5.93 -5.98
CA PHE A 153 -13.24 7.05 -5.65
C PHE A 153 -14.69 6.59 -5.38
N PHE A 154 -15.02 5.34 -5.66
CA PHE A 154 -16.30 4.74 -5.25
C PHE A 154 -16.22 4.04 -3.89
N GLY A 155 -15.04 3.95 -3.33
CA GLY A 155 -14.76 3.39 -2.01
C GLY A 155 -14.68 1.87 -1.99
N THR A 156 -14.00 1.34 -0.99
CA THR A 156 -13.88 -0.09 -0.74
C THR A 156 -14.71 -0.47 0.48
N PRO A 157 -15.54 -1.52 0.41
CA PRO A 157 -16.46 -1.90 1.49
C PRO A 157 -15.81 -2.06 2.85
N PHE A 158 -14.59 -2.61 2.91
CA PHE A 158 -13.83 -2.77 4.16
C PHE A 158 -13.58 -1.43 4.87
N PHE A 159 -13.08 -0.43 4.14
CA PHE A 159 -12.80 0.88 4.74
C PHE A 159 -14.08 1.66 5.04
N ILE A 160 -15.12 1.53 4.20
CA ILE A 160 -16.44 2.11 4.49
C ILE A 160 -16.99 1.53 5.81
N PHE A 161 -16.86 0.22 6.01
CA PHE A 161 -17.23 -0.43 7.27
C PHE A 161 -16.45 0.14 8.45
N MET A 162 -15.14 0.29 8.34
CA MET A 162 -14.30 0.86 9.40
C MET A 162 -14.73 2.29 9.76
N PHE A 163 -14.93 3.16 8.75
CA PHE A 163 -15.41 4.52 8.98
C PHE A 163 -16.80 4.53 9.63
N ARG A 164 -17.75 3.69 9.17
CA ARG A 164 -19.07 3.57 9.78
C ARG A 164 -18.98 3.21 11.25
N GLN A 165 -18.17 2.19 11.60
CA GLN A 165 -18.02 1.74 12.98
C GLN A 165 -17.45 2.83 13.88
N PHE A 166 -16.44 3.55 13.39
CA PHE A 166 -15.84 4.64 14.15
C PHE A 166 -16.81 5.81 14.32
N PHE A 167 -17.47 6.25 13.25
CA PHE A 167 -18.45 7.33 13.32
C PHE A 167 -19.65 7.00 14.21
N ALA A 168 -20.05 5.74 14.28
CA ALA A 168 -21.14 5.30 15.15
C ALA A 168 -20.80 5.46 16.66
N GLN A 169 -19.50 5.46 17.02
CA GLN A 169 -19.06 5.62 18.41
C GLN A 169 -19.00 7.10 18.86
N VAL A 170 -19.02 8.06 17.94
CA VAL A 170 -19.03 9.48 18.27
C VAL A 170 -20.38 9.84 18.93
N PRO A 171 -20.40 10.54 20.09
CA PRO A 171 -21.65 10.91 20.75
C PRO A 171 -22.60 11.71 19.84
N GLU A 172 -23.88 11.35 19.82
CA GLU A 172 -24.89 12.03 19.00
C GLU A 172 -25.06 13.51 19.38
N ALA A 173 -24.89 13.83 20.68
CA ALA A 173 -24.93 15.20 21.19
C ALA A 173 -23.99 16.17 20.45
N LEU A 174 -22.81 15.72 19.99
CA LEU A 174 -21.90 16.55 19.19
C LEU A 174 -22.50 16.91 17.82
N VAL A 175 -23.19 15.95 17.21
CA VAL A 175 -23.83 16.16 15.90
C VAL A 175 -25.07 17.05 16.04
N GLU A 176 -25.85 16.85 17.12
CA GLU A 176 -27.04 17.67 17.43
C GLU A 176 -26.66 19.12 17.73
N ALA A 177 -25.63 19.35 18.58
CA ALA A 177 -25.14 20.69 18.86
C ALA A 177 -24.73 21.42 17.58
N ALA A 178 -23.96 20.74 16.70
CA ALA A 178 -23.58 21.32 15.41
C ALA A 178 -24.78 21.64 14.50
N ARG A 179 -25.84 20.84 14.56
CA ARG A 179 -27.09 21.14 13.83
C ARG A 179 -27.82 22.35 14.41
N MET A 180 -27.85 22.50 15.73
CA MET A 180 -28.41 23.69 16.38
C MET A 180 -27.65 24.95 15.99
N ASP A 181 -26.30 24.83 15.78
CA ASP A 181 -25.45 25.91 15.23
C ASP A 181 -25.61 26.13 13.72
N GLY A 182 -26.58 25.45 13.07
CA GLY A 182 -26.89 25.62 11.64
C GLY A 182 -25.96 24.87 10.69
N CYS A 183 -25.14 23.92 11.18
CA CYS A 183 -24.24 23.15 10.32
C CYS A 183 -25.01 22.11 9.48
N GLY A 184 -24.83 22.14 8.16
CA GLY A 184 -25.30 21.07 7.27
C GLY A 184 -24.43 19.81 7.38
N HIS A 185 -24.95 18.68 6.88
CA HIS A 185 -24.29 17.36 6.98
C HIS A 185 -22.86 17.33 6.43
N PHE A 186 -22.58 18.00 5.30
CA PHE A 186 -21.25 18.07 4.71
C PHE A 186 -20.27 18.81 5.63
N ARG A 187 -20.70 19.90 6.26
CA ARG A 187 -19.89 20.67 7.21
C ARG A 187 -19.60 19.86 8.46
N ILE A 188 -20.59 19.12 8.99
CA ILE A 188 -20.43 18.21 10.13
C ILE A 188 -19.41 17.10 9.77
N TRP A 189 -19.55 16.48 8.61
CA TRP A 189 -18.60 15.46 8.14
C TRP A 189 -17.18 16.00 8.08
N TRP A 190 -16.97 17.15 7.41
CA TRP A 190 -15.65 17.70 7.16
C TRP A 190 -14.99 18.31 8.41
N GLN A 191 -15.72 19.12 9.18
CA GLN A 191 -15.16 19.89 10.30
C GLN A 191 -15.17 19.17 11.64
N ILE A 192 -16.06 18.19 11.83
CA ILE A 192 -16.23 17.51 13.12
C ILE A 192 -15.82 16.03 13.00
N MET A 193 -16.45 15.29 12.11
CA MET A 193 -16.31 13.84 12.08
C MET A 193 -14.93 13.40 11.53
N LEU A 194 -14.44 13.99 10.45
CA LEU A 194 -13.13 13.67 9.88
C LEU A 194 -11.97 13.95 10.87
N PRO A 195 -11.89 15.12 11.52
CA PRO A 195 -10.81 15.37 12.50
C PRO A 195 -10.83 14.41 13.70
N LEU A 196 -11.98 13.89 14.09
CA LEU A 196 -12.10 12.90 15.17
C LEU A 196 -11.62 11.51 14.75
N CYS A 197 -11.70 11.15 13.48
CA CYS A 197 -11.36 9.81 12.99
C CYS A 197 -9.94 9.69 12.39
N LYS A 198 -9.00 10.54 12.82
CA LYS A 198 -7.59 10.49 12.37
C LYS A 198 -6.98 9.08 12.37
N PRO A 199 -7.23 8.20 13.37
CA PRO A 199 -6.68 6.84 13.32
C PRO A 199 -7.19 6.01 12.15
N VAL A 200 -8.49 6.09 11.82
CA VAL A 200 -9.08 5.35 10.69
C VAL A 200 -8.60 5.91 9.36
N ILE A 201 -8.47 7.25 9.26
CA ILE A 201 -7.88 7.91 8.09
C ILE A 201 -6.46 7.40 7.86
N ALA A 202 -5.64 7.38 8.93
CA ALA A 202 -4.26 6.91 8.83
C ALA A 202 -4.18 5.45 8.39
N ILE A 203 -4.99 4.55 8.98
CA ILE A 203 -5.06 3.15 8.58
C ILE A 203 -5.46 3.01 7.12
N THR A 204 -6.54 3.69 6.70
CA THR A 204 -7.01 3.66 5.30
C THR A 204 -5.94 4.16 4.34
N ALA A 205 -5.30 5.29 4.67
CA ALA A 205 -4.24 5.87 3.84
C ALA A 205 -3.03 4.94 3.71
N ILE A 206 -2.57 4.33 4.82
CA ILE A 206 -1.40 3.45 4.84
C ILE A 206 -1.68 2.17 4.05
N PHE A 207 -2.81 1.51 4.28
CA PHE A 207 -3.15 0.27 3.55
C PHE A 207 -3.36 0.53 2.06
N THR A 208 -4.00 1.64 1.70
CA THR A 208 -4.17 2.03 0.30
C THR A 208 -2.83 2.38 -0.33
N PHE A 209 -1.96 3.11 0.37
CA PHE A 209 -0.61 3.40 -0.11
C PHE A 209 0.17 2.11 -0.40
N ILE A 210 0.25 1.20 0.58
CA ILE A 210 0.98 -0.06 0.41
C ILE A 210 0.38 -0.89 -0.74
N GLY A 211 -0.94 -0.97 -0.83
CA GLY A 211 -1.64 -1.69 -1.90
C GLY A 211 -1.34 -1.12 -3.28
N SER A 212 -1.48 0.21 -3.46
CA SER A 212 -1.27 0.87 -4.75
C SER A 212 0.20 0.98 -5.14
N TRP A 213 1.11 1.18 -4.15
CA TRP A 213 2.55 1.25 -4.40
C TRP A 213 3.11 -0.07 -4.93
N ASN A 214 2.63 -1.18 -4.37
CA ASN A 214 3.08 -2.53 -4.73
C ASN A 214 2.17 -3.19 -5.78
N ASP A 215 1.15 -2.48 -6.32
CA ASP A 215 0.29 -3.05 -7.34
C ASP A 215 1.09 -3.29 -8.62
N PHE A 216 1.16 -4.54 -8.99
CA PHE A 216 1.80 -5.01 -10.21
C PHE A 216 0.77 -5.40 -11.27
N LEU A 217 -0.27 -6.14 -10.85
CA LEU A 217 -1.18 -6.78 -11.77
C LEU A 217 -2.09 -5.77 -12.48
N GLY A 218 -2.61 -4.78 -11.75
CA GLY A 218 -3.44 -3.73 -12.33
C GLY A 218 -2.69 -2.95 -13.42
N PRO A 219 -1.56 -2.30 -13.09
CA PRO A 219 -0.74 -1.61 -14.08
C PRO A 219 -0.31 -2.49 -15.26
N LEU A 220 0.09 -3.74 -15.02
CA LEU A 220 0.48 -4.68 -16.08
C LEU A 220 -0.64 -4.94 -17.11
N ILE A 221 -1.90 -4.97 -16.65
CA ILE A 221 -3.05 -5.24 -17.50
C ILE A 221 -3.53 -4.00 -18.25
N TYR A 222 -3.53 -2.84 -17.56
CA TYR A 222 -4.16 -1.62 -18.08
C TYR A 222 -3.20 -0.66 -18.78
N LEU A 223 -1.89 -0.69 -18.45
CA LEU A 223 -0.89 0.20 -19.03
C LEU A 223 -0.09 -0.55 -20.10
N GLN A 224 0.03 0.03 -21.30
CA GLN A 224 0.70 -0.60 -22.44
C GLN A 224 1.95 0.16 -22.87
N SER A 225 1.96 1.48 -22.70
CA SER A 225 3.07 2.34 -23.06
C SER A 225 4.16 2.35 -21.99
N GLU A 226 5.43 2.35 -22.39
CA GLU A 226 6.57 2.32 -21.48
C GLU A 226 6.62 3.56 -20.56
N ASP A 227 6.23 4.72 -21.08
CA ASP A 227 6.17 5.99 -20.33
C ASP A 227 5.06 6.03 -19.27
N GLN A 228 4.06 5.15 -19.36
CA GLN A 228 2.99 5.01 -18.38
C GLN A 228 3.27 3.96 -17.29
N MET A 229 4.35 3.20 -17.40
CA MET A 229 4.65 2.13 -16.45
C MET A 229 4.82 2.65 -15.03
N THR A 230 4.35 1.85 -14.06
CA THR A 230 4.64 2.06 -12.62
C THR A 230 5.93 1.36 -12.23
N LEU A 231 6.49 1.70 -11.05
CA LEU A 231 7.73 1.10 -10.54
C LEU A 231 7.68 -0.42 -10.45
N ALA A 232 6.55 -1.00 -10.04
CA ALA A 232 6.40 -2.44 -9.93
C ALA A 232 6.52 -3.13 -11.30
N VAL A 233 5.90 -2.55 -12.34
CA VAL A 233 5.99 -3.07 -13.72
C VAL A 233 7.38 -2.83 -14.30
N ALA A 234 7.95 -1.64 -14.11
CA ALA A 234 9.29 -1.31 -14.59
C ALA A 234 10.36 -2.22 -13.95
N LEU A 235 10.23 -2.54 -12.66
CA LEU A 235 11.13 -3.48 -11.97
C LEU A 235 10.99 -4.91 -12.51
N ASN A 236 9.78 -5.35 -12.83
CA ASN A 236 9.56 -6.66 -13.45
C ASN A 236 10.11 -6.71 -14.88
N SER A 237 9.94 -5.66 -15.67
CA SER A 237 10.52 -5.55 -17.01
C SER A 237 12.05 -5.57 -16.94
N PHE A 238 12.63 -4.88 -15.96
CA PHE A 238 14.07 -4.92 -15.68
C PHE A 238 14.53 -6.35 -15.33
N GLN A 239 13.80 -7.07 -14.49
CA GLN A 239 14.07 -8.47 -14.17
C GLN A 239 14.04 -9.37 -15.41
N ASN A 240 13.06 -9.18 -16.30
CA ASN A 240 12.94 -9.99 -17.52
C ASN A 240 14.07 -9.69 -18.53
N GLN A 241 14.58 -8.46 -18.56
CA GLN A 241 15.65 -8.05 -19.47
C GLN A 241 17.05 -8.39 -18.94
N TYR A 242 17.23 -8.31 -17.62
CA TYR A 242 18.54 -8.49 -16.95
C TYR A 242 18.49 -9.61 -15.88
N GLY A 243 17.52 -10.51 -15.97
CA GLY A 243 17.30 -11.56 -14.97
C GLY A 243 18.29 -12.71 -14.98
N ASP A 244 19.36 -12.63 -15.79
CA ASP A 244 20.52 -13.48 -15.62
C ASP A 244 21.14 -13.23 -14.24
N PHE A 245 21.61 -14.29 -13.59
CA PHE A 245 22.33 -14.20 -12.31
C PHE A 245 23.46 -13.17 -12.32
N ARG A 246 23.99 -12.84 -13.50
CA ARG A 246 25.02 -11.82 -13.71
C ARG A 246 24.58 -10.42 -13.27
N ASP A 247 23.35 -10.02 -13.57
CA ASP A 247 22.83 -8.69 -13.26
C ASP A 247 22.01 -8.64 -11.95
N ALA A 248 22.01 -9.73 -11.16
CA ALA A 248 21.26 -9.83 -9.90
C ALA A 248 21.59 -8.67 -8.92
N HIS A 249 22.82 -8.19 -8.91
CA HIS A 249 23.24 -7.07 -8.07
C HIS A 249 22.54 -5.75 -8.45
N TYR A 250 22.28 -5.49 -9.74
CA TYR A 250 21.50 -4.34 -10.17
C TYR A 250 20.02 -4.49 -9.82
N LEU A 251 19.44 -5.67 -10.01
CA LEU A 251 18.06 -5.93 -9.63
C LEU A 251 17.83 -5.72 -8.13
N MET A 252 18.75 -6.21 -7.29
CA MET A 252 18.67 -6.02 -5.84
C MET A 252 18.85 -4.55 -5.46
N ALA A 253 19.74 -3.81 -6.11
CA ALA A 253 19.92 -2.38 -5.89
C ALA A 253 18.64 -1.59 -6.26
N ALA A 254 18.04 -1.85 -7.43
CA ALA A 254 16.79 -1.23 -7.84
C ALA A 254 15.64 -1.57 -6.88
N SER A 255 15.53 -2.83 -6.45
CA SER A 255 14.52 -3.30 -5.50
C SER A 255 14.61 -2.58 -4.15
N ILE A 256 15.82 -2.38 -3.62
CA ILE A 256 16.03 -1.64 -2.37
C ILE A 256 15.55 -0.19 -2.51
N VAL A 257 15.89 0.49 -3.60
CA VAL A 257 15.46 1.87 -3.82
C VAL A 257 13.94 1.97 -3.92
N THR A 258 13.30 1.06 -4.66
CA THR A 258 11.84 1.06 -4.81
C THR A 258 11.09 0.74 -3.52
N MET A 259 11.72 0.02 -2.58
CA MET A 259 11.16 -0.33 -1.28
C MET A 259 11.28 0.82 -0.24
N LEU A 260 12.21 1.77 -0.42
CA LEU A 260 12.47 2.83 0.57
C LEU A 260 11.22 3.62 0.99
N PRO A 261 10.32 4.05 0.09
CA PRO A 261 9.12 4.79 0.50
C PRO A 261 8.20 3.98 1.43
N CYS A 262 8.08 2.66 1.21
CA CYS A 262 7.31 1.78 2.09
C CYS A 262 7.95 1.68 3.49
N ILE A 263 9.28 1.60 3.55
CA ILE A 263 10.03 1.57 4.81
C ILE A 263 9.85 2.89 5.57
N VAL A 264 10.00 4.03 4.90
CA VAL A 264 9.79 5.37 5.49
C VAL A 264 8.37 5.50 6.00
N LEU A 265 7.39 5.09 5.21
CA LEU A 265 5.98 5.09 5.62
C LEU A 265 5.77 4.25 6.89
N PHE A 266 6.32 3.05 6.94
CA PHE A 266 6.20 2.17 8.10
C PHE A 266 6.74 2.83 9.38
N PHE A 267 7.96 3.36 9.36
CA PHE A 267 8.55 4.00 10.53
C PHE A 267 7.82 5.28 10.97
N THR A 268 7.24 6.03 10.04
CA THR A 268 6.44 7.22 10.37
C THR A 268 5.05 6.87 10.90
N ALA A 269 4.48 5.78 10.41
CA ALA A 269 3.11 5.37 10.68
C ALA A 269 2.94 4.33 11.80
N GLN A 270 4.04 3.70 12.27
CA GLN A 270 3.98 2.60 13.26
C GLN A 270 3.21 2.94 14.55
N LYS A 271 3.23 4.20 14.99
CA LYS A 271 2.49 4.65 16.19
C LYS A 271 0.97 4.55 16.01
N GLN A 272 0.46 4.78 14.81
CA GLN A 272 -0.97 4.67 14.49
C GLN A 272 -1.43 3.20 14.50
N PHE A 273 -0.57 2.26 14.11
CA PHE A 273 -0.86 0.83 14.19
C PHE A 273 -1.02 0.35 15.63
N VAL A 274 -0.09 0.75 16.52
CA VAL A 274 -0.13 0.35 17.93
C VAL A 274 -1.30 1.00 18.65
N GLY A 275 -1.60 2.28 18.39
CA GLY A 275 -2.73 2.98 19.00
C GLY A 275 -4.10 2.49 18.52
N GLY A 276 -4.24 2.09 17.26
CA GLY A 276 -5.50 1.55 16.70
C GLY A 276 -5.87 0.17 17.24
N LEU A 277 -4.89 -0.69 17.50
CA LEU A 277 -5.11 -2.02 18.09
C LEU A 277 -5.52 -1.96 19.56
N SER A 278 -5.08 -0.94 20.30
CA SER A 278 -5.42 -0.78 21.72
C SER A 278 -6.86 -0.32 21.95
N LEU A 279 -7.50 0.37 20.99
CA LEU A 279 -8.91 0.77 21.08
C LEU A 279 -9.89 -0.42 20.97
N GLY A 280 -9.47 -1.54 20.38
CA GLY A 280 -10.22 -2.79 20.36
C GLY A 280 -10.03 -3.67 21.61
N ALA A 281 -8.95 -3.47 22.37
CA ALA A 281 -8.57 -4.32 23.49
C ALA A 281 -9.04 -3.82 24.89
N VAL A 282 -9.59 -2.60 24.98
CA VAL A 282 -10.06 -2.00 26.26
C VAL A 282 -11.58 -2.18 26.41
N LYS A 283 -12.11 -3.38 26.09
CA LYS A 283 -13.42 -3.85 26.56
C LYS A 283 -13.23 -5.26 27.12
N GLY A 284 -12.59 -5.33 28.26
CA GLY A 284 -12.53 -6.47 29.13
C GLY A 284 -12.46 -5.99 30.56
#